data_f79881249fa8aa2b6bf78e7be5151156
#
_entry.id   f79881249fa8aa2b6bf78e7be5151156
#
_cell.length_a   1.000
_cell.length_b   1.000
_cell.length_c   1.000
_cell.angle_alpha   90.00
_cell.angle_beta   90.00
_cell.angle_gamma   90.00
#
_symmetry.space_group_name_H-M   'P 1'
#
loop_
_entity.id
_entity.type
_entity.pdbx_description
1 polymer ?
#
loop_
_entity_poly.entity_id
_entity_poly.type
_entity_poly.pdbx_seq_one_letter_code
_entity_poly.pdbx_strand_id
1 'polypeptide(L)'
;ERDTILASGDEPAVISLGGGAVGDVRVRRFLEGQTVIWLDASDKELVRRVERKSHRPLLRDNPAWTIARLRRERKALYGEVATTRVISTSAPAVAAANQVLRELLGWETVPVSAQTDYCVRIGWGTTSLLAGALSKEGEKAFLVLPETMVDFAGPVMGELRRAGKQVVVFTHPEGESSKDLSVVARAWDLMGEERIGRKDTVVTFGGGATTDLGGFLAATWTRGIQVVHLPTSLLAMVDASVGSKTGINTAAGKNLVGAFHDPRAVLIDLNYLATLPAEEYVAGLAEVVKEGFIGDEEILRLVEANPKLGVREWGTGEGRDVLAELVVRSVQLKARVVGEDRLEGGVREHLNYGHTLGHAIEKQEQFRVRHGEAVAMGAVFAAYLARHLRLIGDETVSRHEILFSSVG
;
A
#
# COMPACT_ATOMS: atom_id res chain seq x y z
N GLU A 1 38.97 -0.88 4.80
CA GLU A 1 37.54 -0.96 5.20
C GLU A 1 37.28 -0.09 6.43
N ARG A 2 38.00 -0.31 7.56
CA ARG A 2 37.81 0.49 8.80
C ARG A 2 37.92 2.00 8.55
N ASP A 3 39.00 2.46 7.94
CA ASP A 3 39.26 3.88 7.74
C ASP A 3 38.25 4.53 6.76
N THR A 4 37.73 3.73 5.83
CA THR A 4 36.66 4.14 4.91
C THR A 4 35.34 4.31 5.66
N ILE A 5 35.00 3.41 6.60
CA ILE A 5 33.81 3.49 7.42
C ILE A 5 33.86 4.74 8.31
N LEU A 6 34.98 4.95 9.00
CA LEU A 6 35.16 6.09 9.89
C LEU A 6 35.20 7.44 9.15
N ALA A 7 35.51 7.44 7.87
CA ALA A 7 35.54 8.62 6.99
C ALA A 7 34.22 8.88 6.25
N SER A 8 33.18 8.06 6.44
CA SER A 8 31.91 8.19 5.69
C SER A 8 31.08 9.43 6.06
N GLY A 9 31.45 10.16 7.12
CA GLY A 9 30.90 11.48 7.46
C GLY A 9 29.43 11.45 7.90
N ASP A 10 28.83 12.65 8.01
CA ASP A 10 27.43 12.87 8.45
C ASP A 10 26.41 12.92 7.30
N GLU A 11 26.83 12.62 6.06
CA GLU A 11 25.91 12.61 4.94
C GLU A 11 25.03 11.35 4.98
N PRO A 12 23.71 11.48 4.68
CA PRO A 12 22.81 10.36 4.62
C PRO A 12 23.28 9.32 3.60
N ALA A 13 23.68 8.12 4.06
CA ALA A 13 24.18 7.05 3.23
C ALA A 13 23.76 5.67 3.74
N VAL A 14 23.63 4.70 2.84
CA VAL A 14 23.50 3.29 3.19
C VAL A 14 24.83 2.60 2.96
N ILE A 15 25.45 2.13 4.04
CA ILE A 15 26.78 1.54 4.01
C ILE A 15 26.68 0.03 4.22
N SER A 16 27.21 -0.76 3.26
CA SER A 16 27.33 -2.20 3.42
C SER A 16 28.71 -2.53 4.03
N LEU A 17 28.68 -2.97 5.28
CA LEU A 17 29.88 -3.35 6.02
C LEU A 17 30.31 -4.79 5.69
N GLY A 18 31.61 -5.03 5.55
CA GLY A 18 32.15 -6.37 5.52
C GLY A 18 31.99 -7.07 6.88
N GLY A 19 31.76 -8.39 6.85
CA GLY A 19 31.47 -9.17 8.05
C GLY A 19 32.57 -9.22 9.12
N GLY A 20 33.75 -8.67 8.86
CA GLY A 20 34.83 -8.50 9.84
C GLY A 20 34.85 -7.17 10.55
N ALA A 21 34.18 -6.17 10.03
CA ALA A 21 34.22 -4.77 10.51
C ALA A 21 33.85 -4.63 12.00
N VAL A 22 32.86 -5.36 12.47
CA VAL A 22 32.43 -5.36 13.89
C VAL A 22 33.50 -5.90 14.87
N GLY A 23 34.57 -6.52 14.39
CA GLY A 23 35.71 -6.93 15.22
C GLY A 23 36.54 -5.75 15.75
N ASP A 24 36.53 -4.60 15.07
CA ASP A 24 37.25 -3.40 15.51
C ASP A 24 36.38 -2.57 16.47
N VAL A 25 36.87 -2.33 17.67
CA VAL A 25 36.15 -1.58 18.71
C VAL A 25 35.82 -0.13 18.27
N ARG A 26 36.65 0.47 17.43
CA ARG A 26 36.40 1.84 16.92
C ARG A 26 35.25 1.86 15.93
N VAL A 27 35.13 0.83 15.12
CA VAL A 27 33.95 0.67 14.23
C VAL A 27 32.70 0.48 15.07
N ARG A 28 32.71 -0.36 16.11
CA ARG A 28 31.54 -0.53 16.98
C ARG A 28 31.13 0.79 17.66
N ARG A 29 32.09 1.57 18.17
CA ARG A 29 31.81 2.92 18.73
C ARG A 29 31.23 3.89 17.69
N PHE A 30 31.72 3.85 16.47
CA PHE A 30 31.16 4.66 15.37
C PHE A 30 29.72 4.28 15.05
N LEU A 31 29.39 2.99 15.18
CA LEU A 31 28.05 2.47 14.95
C LEU A 31 27.06 2.76 16.11
N GLU A 32 27.56 3.16 17.28
CA GLU A 32 26.71 3.60 18.39
C GLU A 32 25.88 4.82 17.96
N GLY A 33 24.55 4.73 18.09
CA GLY A 33 23.63 5.79 17.66
C GLY A 33 23.29 5.82 16.16
N GLN A 34 23.87 4.92 15.35
CA GLN A 34 23.50 4.70 13.95
C GLN A 34 22.39 3.66 13.84
N THR A 35 21.63 3.69 12.73
CA THR A 35 20.71 2.62 12.38
C THR A 35 21.48 1.47 11.76
N VAL A 36 21.68 0.40 12.52
CA VAL A 36 22.47 -0.77 12.12
C VAL A 36 21.56 -1.98 11.90
N ILE A 37 21.57 -2.50 10.68
CA ILE A 37 20.78 -3.66 10.30
C ILE A 37 21.68 -4.89 10.23
N TRP A 38 21.43 -5.86 11.11
CA TRP A 38 22.09 -7.15 11.04
C TRP A 38 21.33 -8.10 10.14
N LEU A 39 21.82 -8.34 8.93
CA LEU A 39 21.31 -9.38 8.05
C LEU A 39 21.89 -10.73 8.48
N ASP A 40 21.10 -11.53 9.18
CA ASP A 40 21.49 -12.88 9.61
C ASP A 40 20.85 -13.94 8.68
N ALA A 41 21.40 -15.13 8.69
CA ALA A 41 20.87 -16.28 7.96
C ALA A 41 21.23 -17.59 8.70
N SER A 42 20.50 -18.67 8.45
CA SER A 42 20.83 -19.99 8.99
C SER A 42 22.18 -20.48 8.44
N ASP A 43 22.88 -21.31 9.21
CA ASP A 43 24.17 -21.89 8.78
C ASP A 43 24.04 -22.61 7.44
N LYS A 44 22.94 -23.36 7.24
CA LYS A 44 22.62 -24.04 5.99
C LYS A 44 22.52 -23.08 4.81
N GLU A 45 21.86 -21.93 5.00
CA GLU A 45 21.72 -20.92 3.95
C GLU A 45 23.04 -20.20 3.66
N LEU A 46 23.85 -19.92 4.69
CA LEU A 46 25.16 -19.32 4.52
C LEU A 46 26.10 -20.23 3.75
N VAL A 47 26.12 -21.53 4.07
CA VAL A 47 26.90 -22.54 3.32
C VAL A 47 26.46 -22.59 1.86
N ARG A 48 25.15 -22.71 1.61
CA ARG A 48 24.58 -22.74 0.25
C ARG A 48 24.97 -21.52 -0.59
N ARG A 49 25.03 -20.31 0.00
CA ARG A 49 25.41 -19.08 -0.69
C ARG A 49 26.89 -19.04 -1.05
N VAL A 50 27.72 -19.66 -0.24
CA VAL A 50 29.18 -19.68 -0.42
C VAL A 50 29.59 -20.72 -1.45
N GLU A 51 28.99 -21.89 -1.44
CA GLU A 51 29.29 -22.97 -2.41
C GLU A 51 29.10 -22.54 -3.87
N ARG A 52 28.26 -21.54 -4.12
CA ARG A 52 28.03 -20.95 -5.45
C ARG A 52 29.02 -19.85 -5.87
N LYS A 53 29.98 -19.45 -5.00
CA LYS A 53 30.88 -18.32 -5.23
C LYS A 53 32.34 -18.70 -4.96
N SER A 54 33.14 -18.88 -6.00
CA SER A 54 34.56 -19.30 -5.96
C SER A 54 35.56 -18.26 -5.41
N HIS A 55 35.14 -17.03 -5.09
CA HIS A 55 36.04 -15.90 -4.80
C HIS A 55 36.26 -15.59 -3.31
N ARG A 56 35.99 -16.51 -2.37
CA ARG A 56 36.17 -16.25 -0.93
C ARG A 56 37.32 -17.11 -0.36
N PRO A 57 38.54 -16.59 -0.21
CA PRO A 57 39.72 -17.35 0.19
C PRO A 57 39.58 -18.06 1.55
N LEU A 58 38.90 -17.43 2.53
CA LEU A 58 38.74 -17.95 3.89
C LEU A 58 37.82 -19.17 4.00
N LEU A 59 37.15 -19.58 2.92
CA LEU A 59 36.09 -20.60 2.94
C LEU A 59 36.40 -21.80 2.04
N ARG A 60 37.68 -21.92 1.57
CA ARG A 60 38.06 -22.94 0.56
C ARG A 60 38.07 -24.38 1.09
N ASP A 61 38.56 -24.61 2.31
CA ASP A 61 38.82 -25.98 2.78
C ASP A 61 37.63 -26.62 3.50
N ASN A 62 36.90 -25.90 4.31
CA ASN A 62 35.67 -26.36 5.00
C ASN A 62 34.70 -25.21 5.27
N PRO A 63 33.84 -24.87 4.31
CA PRO A 63 32.92 -23.75 4.45
C PRO A 63 32.01 -23.85 5.68
N ALA A 64 31.45 -25.01 5.97
CA ALA A 64 30.53 -25.22 7.08
C ALA A 64 31.16 -24.95 8.43
N TRP A 65 32.35 -25.54 8.66
CA TRP A 65 33.07 -25.34 9.92
C TRP A 65 33.53 -23.89 10.09
N THR A 66 34.02 -23.26 9.04
CA THR A 66 34.53 -21.88 9.07
C THR A 66 33.37 -20.90 9.34
N ILE A 67 32.19 -21.09 8.71
CA ILE A 67 30.98 -20.29 8.94
C ILE A 67 30.55 -20.46 10.41
N ALA A 68 30.42 -21.67 10.91
CA ALA A 68 30.01 -21.93 12.28
C ALA A 68 30.98 -21.29 13.32
N ARG A 69 32.30 -21.33 13.05
CA ARG A 69 33.31 -20.69 13.88
C ARG A 69 33.15 -19.16 13.86
N LEU A 70 33.18 -18.54 12.68
CA LEU A 70 33.09 -17.09 12.52
C LEU A 70 31.78 -16.55 13.11
N ARG A 71 30.69 -17.30 12.94
CA ARG A 71 29.39 -16.93 13.51
C ARG A 71 29.41 -16.93 15.04
N ARG A 72 30.02 -17.97 15.66
CA ARG A 72 30.18 -18.04 17.11
C ARG A 72 31.01 -16.87 17.66
N GLU A 73 32.11 -16.55 16.99
CA GLU A 73 33.02 -15.45 17.36
C GLU A 73 32.35 -14.07 17.25
N ARG A 74 31.50 -13.87 16.24
CA ARG A 74 30.99 -12.52 15.87
C ARG A 74 29.55 -12.26 16.27
N LYS A 75 28.77 -13.31 16.63
CA LYS A 75 27.33 -13.15 16.93
C LYS A 75 27.07 -12.15 18.05
N ALA A 76 27.87 -12.17 19.11
CA ALA A 76 27.74 -11.21 20.21
C ALA A 76 28.05 -9.78 19.76
N LEU A 77 29.11 -9.61 18.93
CA LEU A 77 29.52 -8.30 18.42
C LEU A 77 28.50 -7.71 17.44
N TYR A 78 27.83 -8.53 16.63
CA TYR A 78 26.70 -8.07 15.82
C TYR A 78 25.52 -7.65 16.69
N GLY A 79 25.21 -8.44 17.74
CA GLY A 79 24.12 -8.11 18.67
C GLY A 79 24.36 -6.83 19.47
N GLU A 80 25.64 -6.50 19.75
CA GLU A 80 26.04 -5.28 20.47
C GLU A 80 25.69 -4.00 19.69
N VAL A 81 25.85 -4.02 18.36
CA VAL A 81 25.67 -2.82 17.51
C VAL A 81 24.36 -2.79 16.73
N ALA A 82 23.65 -3.90 16.63
CA ALA A 82 22.47 -3.99 15.79
C ALA A 82 21.28 -3.25 16.39
N THR A 83 20.72 -2.30 15.64
CA THR A 83 19.41 -1.70 15.93
C THR A 83 18.29 -2.71 15.68
N THR A 84 18.40 -3.48 14.59
CA THR A 84 17.48 -4.55 14.26
C THR A 84 18.18 -5.74 13.62
N ARG A 85 17.57 -6.94 13.73
CA ARG A 85 18.07 -8.18 13.13
C ARG A 85 17.03 -8.75 12.18
N VAL A 86 17.41 -8.90 10.93
CA VAL A 86 16.57 -9.46 9.87
C VAL A 86 17.09 -10.82 9.44
N ILE A 87 16.21 -11.82 9.39
CA ILE A 87 16.57 -13.18 8.96
C ILE A 87 16.46 -13.30 7.45
N SER A 88 17.59 -13.28 6.79
CA SER A 88 17.66 -13.49 5.34
C SER A 88 17.54 -14.98 5.00
N THR A 89 16.55 -15.32 4.19
CA THR A 89 16.27 -16.69 3.74
C THR A 89 16.75 -16.90 2.29
N SER A 90 16.29 -17.99 1.65
CA SER A 90 16.45 -18.22 0.21
C SER A 90 15.54 -17.35 -0.66
N ALA A 91 14.65 -16.58 -0.07
CA ALA A 91 13.77 -15.64 -0.76
C ALA A 91 14.60 -14.52 -1.46
N PRO A 92 14.01 -13.84 -2.47
CA PRO A 92 14.64 -12.70 -3.13
C PRO A 92 15.07 -11.59 -2.16
N ALA A 93 16.09 -10.83 -2.50
CA ALA A 93 16.63 -9.74 -1.66
C ALA A 93 15.56 -8.71 -1.27
N VAL A 94 14.55 -8.51 -2.12
CA VAL A 94 13.42 -7.61 -1.85
C VAL A 94 12.62 -8.03 -0.61
N ALA A 95 12.52 -9.32 -0.31
CA ALA A 95 11.84 -9.81 0.89
C ALA A 95 12.57 -9.41 2.17
N ALA A 96 13.90 -9.48 2.18
CA ALA A 96 14.71 -9.00 3.30
C ALA A 96 14.64 -7.48 3.44
N ALA A 97 14.62 -6.73 2.33
CA ALA A 97 14.45 -5.28 2.34
C ALA A 97 13.09 -4.87 2.92
N ASN A 98 12.01 -5.57 2.54
CA ASN A 98 10.67 -5.32 3.09
C ASN A 98 10.62 -5.61 4.60
N GLN A 99 11.27 -6.68 5.06
CA GLN A 99 11.36 -6.95 6.48
C GLN A 99 12.12 -5.85 7.23
N VAL A 100 13.21 -5.31 6.65
CA VAL A 100 13.92 -4.15 7.22
C VAL A 100 12.99 -2.94 7.33
N LEU A 101 12.23 -2.62 6.28
CA LEU A 101 11.30 -1.49 6.28
C LEU A 101 10.20 -1.66 7.34
N ARG A 102 9.69 -2.87 7.50
CA ARG A 102 8.71 -3.21 8.56
C ARG A 102 9.29 -2.98 9.95
N GLU A 103 10.45 -3.54 10.23
CA GLU A 103 11.08 -3.49 11.55
C GLU A 103 11.52 -2.07 11.97
N LEU A 104 11.99 -1.25 11.01
CA LEU A 104 12.51 0.08 11.30
C LEU A 104 11.47 1.19 11.17
N LEU A 105 10.55 1.07 10.22
CA LEU A 105 9.67 2.16 9.82
C LEU A 105 8.19 1.81 9.99
N GLY A 106 7.86 0.55 10.32
CA GLY A 106 6.48 0.06 10.40
C GLY A 106 5.78 0.08 9.04
N TRP A 107 6.54 -0.04 7.91
CA TRP A 107 5.98 -0.04 6.56
C TRP A 107 5.93 -1.45 5.97
N GLU A 108 4.78 -1.76 5.38
CA GLU A 108 4.59 -2.98 4.61
C GLU A 108 4.71 -2.72 3.11
N THR A 109 5.06 -3.76 2.38
CA THR A 109 5.09 -3.74 0.93
C THR A 109 4.35 -4.92 0.37
N VAL A 110 3.29 -4.64 -0.37
CA VAL A 110 2.51 -5.65 -1.06
C VAL A 110 2.78 -5.55 -2.56
N PRO A 111 3.42 -6.55 -3.19
CA PRO A 111 3.56 -6.61 -4.64
C PRO A 111 2.22 -6.95 -5.28
N VAL A 112 1.94 -6.30 -6.40
CA VAL A 112 0.75 -6.57 -7.23
C VAL A 112 1.23 -7.00 -8.60
N SER A 113 0.88 -8.22 -8.99
CA SER A 113 1.10 -8.72 -10.34
C SER A 113 0.02 -8.17 -11.26
N ALA A 114 0.45 -7.49 -12.32
CA ALA A 114 -0.41 -6.79 -13.25
C ALA A 114 0.21 -6.85 -14.67
N GLN A 115 -0.28 -6.09 -15.63
CA GLN A 115 0.41 -5.95 -16.92
C GLN A 115 1.77 -5.26 -16.72
N THR A 116 1.81 -4.29 -15.82
CA THR A 116 3.06 -3.71 -15.31
C THR A 116 3.05 -3.90 -13.80
N ASP A 117 3.89 -4.81 -13.29
CA ASP A 117 3.99 -5.09 -11.87
C ASP A 117 4.32 -3.82 -11.08
N TYR A 118 3.66 -3.64 -9.95
CA TYR A 118 3.88 -2.51 -9.06
C TYR A 118 3.83 -2.91 -7.59
N CYS A 119 4.12 -1.99 -6.70
CA CYS A 119 4.05 -2.23 -5.25
C CYS A 119 3.12 -1.23 -4.59
N VAL A 120 2.34 -1.73 -3.62
CA VAL A 120 1.62 -0.92 -2.64
C VAL A 120 2.49 -0.81 -1.38
N ARG A 121 2.76 0.41 -0.93
CA ARG A 121 3.46 0.72 0.32
C ARG A 121 2.45 1.16 1.35
N ILE A 122 2.44 0.53 2.52
CA ILE A 122 1.42 0.74 3.55
C ILE A 122 2.10 1.05 4.87
N GLY A 123 1.66 2.09 5.56
CA GLY A 123 2.16 2.45 6.89
C GLY A 123 2.01 3.92 7.21
N TRP A 124 2.65 4.37 8.27
CA TRP A 124 2.60 5.74 8.76
C TRP A 124 3.75 6.54 8.17
N GLY A 125 3.45 7.61 7.41
CA GLY A 125 4.46 8.48 6.80
C GLY A 125 5.00 7.96 5.46
N THR A 126 4.32 7.06 4.78
CA THR A 126 4.72 6.54 3.45
C THR A 126 4.74 7.60 2.36
N THR A 127 4.11 8.76 2.57
CA THR A 127 4.20 9.94 1.69
C THR A 127 5.64 10.31 1.40
N SER A 128 6.57 10.11 2.34
CA SER A 128 8.01 10.38 2.16
C SER A 128 8.67 9.53 1.05
N LEU A 129 8.02 8.45 0.60
CA LEU A 129 8.47 7.61 -0.52
C LEU A 129 8.11 8.18 -1.90
N LEU A 130 7.29 9.23 -1.96
CA LEU A 130 6.76 9.78 -3.22
C LEU A 130 7.85 10.16 -4.20
N ALA A 131 8.91 10.84 -3.73
CA ALA A 131 10.03 11.24 -4.58
C ALA A 131 10.65 10.05 -5.32
N GLY A 132 10.79 8.89 -4.66
CA GLY A 132 11.32 7.66 -5.25
C GLY A 132 10.36 6.94 -6.20
N ALA A 133 9.06 7.22 -6.12
CA ALA A 133 8.03 6.63 -6.95
C ALA A 133 7.83 7.37 -8.29
N LEU A 134 8.34 8.59 -8.43
CA LEU A 134 8.16 9.39 -9.64
C LEU A 134 9.08 8.95 -10.79
N SER A 135 8.71 9.31 -12.01
CA SER A 135 9.59 9.18 -13.17
C SER A 135 10.85 10.04 -12.99
N LYS A 136 12.03 9.45 -13.18
CA LYS A 136 13.29 10.20 -13.15
C LYS A 136 13.48 11.12 -14.35
N GLU A 137 12.86 10.79 -15.48
CA GLU A 137 13.00 11.51 -16.74
C GLU A 137 11.98 12.65 -16.90
N GLY A 138 10.87 12.62 -16.15
CA GLY A 138 9.85 13.65 -16.19
C GLY A 138 10.26 14.89 -15.40
N GLU A 139 9.88 16.06 -15.88
CA GLU A 139 10.14 17.34 -15.22
C GLU A 139 8.97 17.79 -14.34
N LYS A 140 7.75 17.32 -14.66
CA LYS A 140 6.52 17.77 -14.03
C LYS A 140 5.79 16.66 -13.29
N ALA A 141 5.05 17.06 -12.27
CA ALA A 141 4.05 16.26 -11.60
C ALA A 141 2.68 16.97 -11.69
N PHE A 142 1.70 16.27 -12.26
CA PHE A 142 0.32 16.75 -12.31
C PHE A 142 -0.44 16.22 -11.10
N LEU A 143 -0.61 17.05 -10.06
CA LEU A 143 -1.23 16.71 -8.79
C LEU A 143 -2.74 16.91 -8.88
N VAL A 144 -3.50 15.81 -8.76
CA VAL A 144 -4.96 15.77 -8.81
C VAL A 144 -5.50 15.55 -7.39
N LEU A 145 -6.32 16.47 -6.89
CA LEU A 145 -6.88 16.38 -5.54
C LEU A 145 -8.23 17.11 -5.45
N PRO A 146 -9.13 16.71 -4.53
CA PRO A 146 -10.35 17.46 -4.28
C PRO A 146 -10.04 18.79 -3.57
N GLU A 147 -10.87 19.79 -3.76
CA GLU A 147 -10.73 21.12 -3.14
C GLU A 147 -10.58 21.04 -1.62
N THR A 148 -11.27 20.10 -0.97
CA THR A 148 -11.22 19.86 0.48
C THR A 148 -9.87 19.36 0.99
N MET A 149 -9.01 18.83 0.12
CA MET A 149 -7.70 18.29 0.50
C MET A 149 -6.52 19.24 0.25
N VAL A 150 -6.77 20.44 -0.26
CA VAL A 150 -5.71 21.42 -0.59
C VAL A 150 -4.86 21.76 0.64
N ASP A 151 -5.48 22.01 1.78
CA ASP A 151 -4.78 22.37 3.02
C ASP A 151 -3.94 21.21 3.60
N PHE A 152 -4.24 19.97 3.23
CA PHE A 152 -3.50 18.78 3.65
C PHE A 152 -2.41 18.37 2.67
N ALA A 153 -2.31 19.00 1.51
CA ALA A 153 -1.36 18.63 0.45
C ALA A 153 0.10 19.06 0.72
N GLY A 154 0.36 19.80 1.80
CA GLY A 154 1.71 20.31 2.15
C GLY A 154 2.82 19.26 2.09
N PRO A 155 2.70 18.10 2.77
CA PRO A 155 3.69 17.03 2.71
C PRO A 155 3.91 16.49 1.28
N VAL A 156 2.84 16.26 0.51
CA VAL A 156 2.90 15.79 -0.89
C VAL A 156 3.64 16.80 -1.75
N MET A 157 3.28 18.07 -1.67
CA MET A 157 3.96 19.17 -2.38
C MET A 157 5.44 19.27 -2.03
N GLY A 158 5.77 19.04 -0.76
CA GLY A 158 7.16 19.03 -0.26
C GLY A 158 7.97 17.91 -0.92
N GLU A 159 7.43 16.69 -1.01
CA GLU A 159 8.10 15.56 -1.66
C GLU A 159 8.27 15.77 -3.17
N LEU A 160 7.25 16.31 -3.85
CA LEU A 160 7.32 16.61 -5.27
C LEU A 160 8.42 17.64 -5.57
N ARG A 161 8.53 18.71 -4.75
CA ARG A 161 9.59 19.73 -4.88
C ARG A 161 10.97 19.15 -4.57
N ARG A 162 11.11 18.31 -3.54
CA ARG A 162 12.37 17.61 -3.23
C ARG A 162 12.83 16.69 -4.37
N ALA A 163 11.88 16.09 -5.10
CA ALA A 163 12.16 15.32 -6.31
C ALA A 163 12.54 16.21 -7.52
N GLY A 164 12.62 17.53 -7.36
CA GLY A 164 12.94 18.48 -8.44
C GLY A 164 11.81 18.66 -9.44
N LYS A 165 10.55 18.31 -9.09
CA LYS A 165 9.42 18.43 -10.03
C LYS A 165 8.78 19.81 -9.99
N GLN A 166 8.46 20.34 -11.17
CA GLN A 166 7.49 21.41 -11.31
C GLN A 166 6.10 20.82 -11.05
N VAL A 167 5.38 21.36 -10.05
CA VAL A 167 4.07 20.84 -9.66
C VAL A 167 2.97 21.67 -10.32
N VAL A 168 2.13 20.99 -11.08
CA VAL A 168 0.89 21.55 -11.65
C VAL A 168 -0.27 20.97 -10.83
N VAL A 169 -1.04 21.83 -10.19
CA VAL A 169 -2.13 21.43 -9.31
C VAL A 169 -3.46 21.53 -10.03
N PHE A 170 -4.21 20.43 -10.07
CA PHE A 170 -5.58 20.39 -10.55
C PHE A 170 -6.53 20.03 -9.40
N THR A 171 -7.43 20.95 -9.05
CA THR A 171 -8.48 20.70 -8.06
C THR A 171 -9.80 20.35 -8.72
N HIS A 172 -10.55 19.48 -8.05
CA HIS A 172 -11.87 19.03 -8.50
C HIS A 172 -12.89 19.01 -7.34
N PRO A 173 -14.21 18.99 -7.64
CA PRO A 173 -15.25 18.80 -6.62
C PRO A 173 -15.08 17.50 -5.86
N GLU A 174 -15.55 17.42 -4.63
CA GLU A 174 -15.50 16.22 -3.81
C GLU A 174 -16.43 15.11 -4.32
N GLY A 175 -16.05 13.85 -4.07
CA GLY A 175 -16.87 12.66 -4.32
C GLY A 175 -17.12 12.37 -5.80
N GLU A 176 -18.22 11.69 -6.09
CA GLU A 176 -18.57 11.18 -7.44
C GLU A 176 -18.79 12.29 -8.48
N SER A 177 -19.09 13.51 -8.08
CA SER A 177 -19.21 14.66 -9.00
C SER A 177 -17.90 14.99 -9.71
N SER A 178 -16.76 14.57 -9.15
CA SER A 178 -15.45 14.71 -9.80
C SER A 178 -15.29 13.84 -11.05
N LYS A 179 -16.08 12.78 -11.18
CA LYS A 179 -16.00 11.81 -12.28
C LYS A 179 -16.84 12.21 -13.49
N ASP A 180 -17.24 13.48 -13.58
CA ASP A 180 -17.96 14.03 -14.72
C ASP A 180 -17.01 14.38 -15.87
N LEU A 181 -17.50 14.20 -17.12
CA LEU A 181 -16.72 14.48 -18.33
C LEU A 181 -16.24 15.95 -18.40
N SER A 182 -17.02 16.89 -17.86
CA SER A 182 -16.63 18.31 -17.83
C SER A 182 -15.40 18.55 -16.94
N VAL A 183 -15.27 17.80 -15.84
CA VAL A 183 -14.08 17.83 -14.97
C VAL A 183 -12.87 17.27 -15.69
N VAL A 184 -13.05 16.16 -16.41
CA VAL A 184 -11.99 15.54 -17.24
C VAL A 184 -11.53 16.51 -18.32
N ALA A 185 -12.45 17.18 -19.03
CA ALA A 185 -12.12 18.15 -20.08
C ALA A 185 -11.26 19.29 -19.52
N ARG A 186 -11.66 19.89 -18.39
CA ARG A 186 -10.84 20.93 -17.71
C ARG A 186 -9.44 20.42 -17.34
N ALA A 187 -9.33 19.17 -16.89
CA ALA A 187 -8.03 18.58 -16.55
C ALA A 187 -7.16 18.43 -17.80
N TRP A 188 -7.72 17.95 -18.92
CA TRP A 188 -6.99 17.82 -20.18
C TRP A 188 -6.56 19.19 -20.75
N ASP A 189 -7.42 20.21 -20.67
CA ASP A 189 -7.08 21.56 -21.08
C ASP A 189 -5.87 22.08 -20.28
N LEU A 190 -5.90 21.97 -18.96
CA LEU A 190 -4.79 22.35 -18.10
C LEU A 190 -3.52 21.54 -18.37
N MET A 191 -3.64 20.22 -18.59
CA MET A 191 -2.49 19.38 -18.97
C MET A 191 -1.87 19.84 -20.30
N GLY A 192 -2.69 20.30 -21.25
CA GLY A 192 -2.24 20.86 -22.53
C GLY A 192 -1.56 22.22 -22.37
N GLU A 193 -2.18 23.15 -21.65
CA GLU A 193 -1.63 24.49 -21.36
C GLU A 193 -0.27 24.38 -20.66
N GLU A 194 -0.19 23.51 -19.66
CA GLU A 194 1.01 23.26 -18.87
C GLU A 194 2.01 22.32 -19.57
N ARG A 195 1.71 21.85 -20.77
CA ARG A 195 2.57 20.96 -21.55
C ARG A 195 3.04 19.72 -20.78
N ILE A 196 2.11 19.04 -20.12
CA ILE A 196 2.40 17.75 -19.46
C ILE A 196 2.84 16.74 -20.52
N GLY A 197 4.04 16.21 -20.39
CA GLY A 197 4.67 15.31 -21.36
C GLY A 197 4.53 13.83 -21.00
N ARG A 198 4.97 12.96 -21.92
CA ARG A 198 4.89 11.48 -21.75
C ARG A 198 5.71 10.93 -20.61
N LYS A 199 6.72 11.65 -20.15
CA LYS A 199 7.62 11.25 -19.05
C LYS A 199 7.20 11.82 -17.71
N ASP A 200 6.24 12.75 -17.69
CA ASP A 200 5.69 13.32 -16.47
C ASP A 200 4.77 12.31 -15.76
N THR A 201 4.42 12.62 -14.53
CA THR A 201 3.66 11.70 -13.68
C THR A 201 2.39 12.39 -13.19
N VAL A 202 1.24 11.73 -13.32
CA VAL A 202 0.03 12.09 -12.59
C VAL A 202 0.19 11.59 -11.15
N VAL A 203 -0.12 12.42 -10.19
CA VAL A 203 -0.14 12.07 -8.77
C VAL A 203 -1.53 12.35 -8.24
N THR A 204 -2.21 11.34 -7.72
CA THR A 204 -3.53 11.52 -7.09
C THR A 204 -3.39 11.62 -5.59
N PHE A 205 -4.09 12.54 -4.97
CA PHE A 205 -4.14 12.70 -3.53
C PHE A 205 -5.59 12.93 -3.09
N GLY A 206 -6.27 11.86 -2.68
CA GLY A 206 -7.70 11.90 -2.34
C GLY A 206 -8.34 10.53 -2.19
N GLY A 207 -9.66 10.49 -2.14
CA GLY A 207 -10.46 9.27 -2.05
C GLY A 207 -10.55 8.49 -3.37
N GLY A 208 -11.43 7.47 -3.42
CA GLY A 208 -11.62 6.59 -4.57
C GLY A 208 -11.97 7.33 -5.87
N ALA A 209 -12.84 8.33 -5.81
CA ALA A 209 -13.19 9.13 -6.99
C ALA A 209 -11.97 9.88 -7.57
N THR A 210 -11.06 10.34 -6.71
CA THR A 210 -9.81 10.99 -7.13
C THR A 210 -8.86 9.99 -7.79
N THR A 211 -8.73 8.77 -7.23
CA THR A 211 -7.87 7.73 -7.82
C THR A 211 -8.39 7.27 -9.17
N ASP A 212 -9.72 7.09 -9.31
CA ASP A 212 -10.37 6.75 -10.57
C ASP A 212 -10.17 7.84 -11.63
N LEU A 213 -10.46 9.09 -11.28
CA LEU A 213 -10.29 10.25 -12.17
C LEU A 213 -8.83 10.38 -12.62
N GLY A 214 -7.89 10.43 -11.67
CA GLY A 214 -6.48 10.63 -12.00
C GLY A 214 -5.88 9.46 -12.76
N GLY A 215 -6.31 8.22 -12.45
CA GLY A 215 -5.94 7.04 -13.22
C GLY A 215 -6.46 7.12 -14.67
N PHE A 216 -7.70 7.57 -14.87
CA PHE A 216 -8.28 7.78 -16.19
C PHE A 216 -7.58 8.89 -16.97
N LEU A 217 -7.26 10.01 -16.33
CA LEU A 217 -6.46 11.07 -16.93
C LEU A 217 -5.10 10.54 -17.38
N ALA A 218 -4.42 9.79 -16.54
CA ALA A 218 -3.13 9.18 -16.87
C ALA A 218 -3.24 8.17 -18.03
N ALA A 219 -4.28 7.34 -18.03
CA ALA A 219 -4.51 6.35 -19.08
C ALA A 219 -4.75 6.97 -20.44
N THR A 220 -5.44 8.11 -20.49
CA THR A 220 -5.90 8.74 -21.74
C THR A 220 -4.94 9.79 -22.26
N TRP A 221 -4.22 10.51 -21.37
CA TRP A 221 -3.28 11.54 -21.77
C TRP A 221 -2.11 10.97 -22.56
N THR A 222 -1.87 11.49 -23.76
CA THR A 222 -0.82 11.03 -24.70
C THR A 222 -0.75 9.51 -24.91
N ARG A 223 -1.87 8.80 -24.76
CA ARG A 223 -2.05 7.33 -24.83
C ARG A 223 -1.40 6.57 -23.66
N GLY A 224 -1.30 7.21 -22.52
CA GLY A 224 -0.80 6.63 -21.27
C GLY A 224 0.47 7.30 -20.75
N ILE A 225 0.39 7.83 -19.53
CA ILE A 225 1.52 8.33 -18.74
C ILE A 225 1.48 7.67 -17.37
N GLN A 226 2.55 7.78 -16.61
CA GLN A 226 2.62 7.18 -15.27
C GLN A 226 1.66 7.84 -14.29
N VAL A 227 1.10 7.03 -13.38
CA VAL A 227 0.32 7.51 -12.24
C VAL A 227 0.84 6.92 -10.92
N VAL A 228 0.85 7.74 -9.88
CA VAL A 228 1.11 7.34 -8.48
C VAL A 228 -0.11 7.72 -7.65
N HIS A 229 -0.66 6.77 -6.91
CA HIS A 229 -1.80 7.01 -6.04
C HIS A 229 -1.38 7.22 -4.58
N LEU A 230 -1.91 8.28 -3.96
CA LEU A 230 -1.89 8.51 -2.50
C LEU A 230 -3.35 8.56 -2.01
N PRO A 231 -3.96 7.40 -1.74
CA PRO A 231 -5.33 7.33 -1.25
C PRO A 231 -5.44 7.90 0.16
N THR A 232 -6.50 8.69 0.42
CA THR A 232 -6.73 9.35 1.72
C THR A 232 -7.98 8.87 2.45
N SER A 233 -8.85 8.09 1.81
CA SER A 233 -9.96 7.41 2.45
C SER A 233 -9.68 5.93 2.63
N LEU A 234 -10.24 5.30 3.68
CA LEU A 234 -10.05 3.88 3.94
C LEU A 234 -10.53 3.02 2.76
N LEU A 235 -11.68 3.34 2.18
CA LEU A 235 -12.20 2.69 0.98
C LEU A 235 -11.19 2.74 -0.19
N ALA A 236 -10.58 3.90 -0.42
CA ALA A 236 -9.58 4.02 -1.47
C ALA A 236 -8.30 3.24 -1.16
N MET A 237 -7.89 3.16 0.12
CA MET A 237 -6.71 2.43 0.57
C MET A 237 -6.85 0.93 0.35
N VAL A 238 -8.00 0.36 0.71
CA VAL A 238 -8.21 -1.10 0.64
C VAL A 238 -8.77 -1.57 -0.71
N ASP A 239 -9.44 -0.67 -1.45
CA ASP A 239 -10.14 -1.03 -2.68
C ASP A 239 -9.73 -0.18 -3.88
N ALA A 240 -10.19 1.04 -4.04
CA ALA A 240 -10.18 1.76 -5.31
C ALA A 240 -8.79 2.03 -5.89
N SER A 241 -7.75 2.26 -5.07
CA SER A 241 -6.39 2.54 -5.55
C SER A 241 -5.62 1.29 -6.00
N VAL A 242 -6.15 0.08 -5.76
CA VAL A 242 -5.49 -1.19 -6.08
C VAL A 242 -6.23 -1.90 -7.20
N GLY A 243 -5.55 -2.23 -8.28
CA GLY A 243 -6.12 -3.10 -9.32
C GLY A 243 -6.47 -2.44 -10.65
N SER A 244 -5.79 -1.39 -11.03
CA SER A 244 -5.76 -0.80 -12.38
C SER A 244 -7.09 -0.29 -12.96
N LYS A 245 -8.23 -0.51 -12.34
CA LYS A 245 -9.51 0.03 -12.81
C LYS A 245 -9.52 1.54 -12.67
N THR A 246 -9.82 2.25 -13.75
CA THR A 246 -10.01 3.70 -13.75
C THR A 246 -11.27 4.02 -14.53
N GLY A 247 -11.97 5.10 -14.18
CA GLY A 247 -13.18 5.38 -14.92
C GLY A 247 -13.88 6.66 -14.50
N ILE A 248 -14.80 7.06 -15.38
CA ILE A 248 -15.66 8.22 -15.22
C ILE A 248 -17.12 7.85 -15.40
N ASN A 249 -17.99 8.72 -14.96
CA ASN A 249 -19.42 8.53 -15.03
C ASN A 249 -20.01 9.12 -16.30
N THR A 250 -21.12 8.56 -16.71
CA THR A 250 -21.93 9.06 -17.83
C THR A 250 -23.36 9.20 -17.41
N ALA A 251 -24.20 9.84 -18.22
CA ALA A 251 -25.63 9.91 -17.97
C ALA A 251 -26.31 8.53 -17.88
N ALA A 252 -25.71 7.49 -18.48
CA ALA A 252 -26.23 6.14 -18.45
C ALA A 252 -25.87 5.38 -17.16
N GLY A 253 -24.78 5.75 -16.48
CA GLY A 253 -24.36 5.09 -15.24
C GLY A 253 -22.93 5.41 -14.81
N LYS A 254 -22.57 4.90 -13.61
CA LYS A 254 -21.23 5.02 -13.05
C LYS A 254 -20.23 4.11 -13.78
N ASN A 255 -18.99 4.57 -13.92
CA ASN A 255 -17.83 3.80 -14.37
C ASN A 255 -17.97 3.12 -15.76
N LEU A 256 -18.91 3.57 -16.60
CA LEU A 256 -19.13 2.97 -17.93
C LEU A 256 -18.05 3.34 -18.96
N VAL A 257 -17.32 4.42 -18.72
CA VAL A 257 -16.17 4.82 -19.54
C VAL A 257 -14.92 4.76 -18.67
N GLY A 258 -13.96 3.95 -19.06
CA GLY A 258 -12.76 3.73 -18.26
C GLY A 258 -11.66 3.00 -19.03
N ALA A 259 -10.59 2.71 -18.32
CA ALA A 259 -9.45 1.96 -18.81
C ALA A 259 -8.83 1.15 -17.68
N PHE A 260 -8.18 0.03 -18.05
CA PHE A 260 -7.24 -0.64 -17.15
C PHE A 260 -5.87 0.02 -17.30
N HIS A 261 -5.42 0.71 -16.27
CA HIS A 261 -4.15 1.43 -16.23
C HIS A 261 -3.43 1.19 -14.91
N ASP A 262 -2.35 0.41 -14.96
CA ASP A 262 -1.61 0.03 -13.75
C ASP A 262 -0.87 1.24 -13.17
N PRO A 263 -1.00 1.54 -11.88
CA PRO A 263 -0.23 2.60 -11.25
C PRO A 263 1.25 2.17 -11.17
N ARG A 264 2.16 3.13 -11.21
CA ARG A 264 3.57 2.89 -10.93
C ARG A 264 3.81 2.51 -9.46
N ALA A 265 3.05 3.10 -8.56
CA ALA A 265 3.05 2.81 -7.13
C ALA A 265 1.74 3.29 -6.49
N VAL A 266 1.40 2.67 -5.36
CA VAL A 266 0.37 3.15 -4.44
C VAL A 266 1.03 3.36 -3.09
N LEU A 267 0.88 4.55 -2.51
CA LEU A 267 1.46 4.94 -1.24
C LEU A 267 0.33 5.19 -0.23
N ILE A 268 0.05 4.20 0.60
CA ILE A 268 -1.00 4.25 1.61
C ILE A 268 -0.41 4.80 2.91
N ASP A 269 -0.58 6.09 3.13
CA ASP A 269 -0.18 6.77 4.35
C ASP A 269 -1.37 6.85 5.31
N LEU A 270 -1.35 6.00 6.32
CA LEU A 270 -2.43 5.87 7.29
C LEU A 270 -2.67 7.15 8.12
N ASN A 271 -1.72 8.10 8.13
CA ASN A 271 -1.92 9.40 8.78
C ASN A 271 -3.11 10.16 8.18
N TYR A 272 -3.40 10.01 6.89
CA TYR A 272 -4.50 10.71 6.25
C TYR A 272 -5.89 10.26 6.71
N LEU A 273 -6.02 9.08 7.31
CA LEU A 273 -7.29 8.66 7.90
C LEU A 273 -7.74 9.59 9.04
N ALA A 274 -6.82 10.36 9.64
CA ALA A 274 -7.17 11.37 10.63
C ALA A 274 -7.98 12.54 10.03
N THR A 275 -7.87 12.79 8.74
CA THR A 275 -8.62 13.84 8.02
C THR A 275 -9.98 13.38 7.52
N LEU A 276 -10.23 12.06 7.52
CA LEU A 276 -11.43 11.45 6.96
C LEU A 276 -12.64 11.67 7.88
N PRO A 277 -13.83 12.05 7.40
CA PRO A 277 -15.07 12.02 8.20
C PRO A 277 -15.35 10.65 8.80
N ALA A 278 -15.94 10.60 10.00
CA ALA A 278 -16.15 9.34 10.72
C ALA A 278 -17.02 8.35 9.92
N GLU A 279 -18.02 8.85 9.25
CA GLU A 279 -18.94 8.04 8.45
C GLU A 279 -18.26 7.44 7.21
N GLU A 280 -17.32 8.17 6.59
CA GLU A 280 -16.52 7.67 5.47
C GLU A 280 -15.51 6.61 5.92
N TYR A 281 -14.99 6.75 7.15
CA TYR A 281 -14.13 5.74 7.75
C TYR A 281 -14.90 4.45 8.01
N VAL A 282 -16.09 4.54 8.59
CA VAL A 282 -17.01 3.40 8.84
C VAL A 282 -17.37 2.70 7.51
N ALA A 283 -17.72 3.48 6.48
CA ALA A 283 -18.01 2.94 5.16
C ALA A 283 -16.81 2.14 4.58
N GLY A 284 -15.58 2.60 4.83
CA GLY A 284 -14.38 1.86 4.47
C GLY A 284 -14.18 0.57 5.27
N LEU A 285 -14.54 0.56 6.57
CA LEU A 285 -14.48 -0.66 7.39
C LEU A 285 -15.47 -1.74 6.91
N ALA A 286 -16.60 -1.37 6.35
CA ALA A 286 -17.52 -2.33 5.75
C ALA A 286 -16.87 -3.11 4.60
N GLU A 287 -16.05 -2.45 3.77
CA GLU A 287 -15.26 -3.12 2.74
C GLU A 287 -14.21 -4.07 3.33
N VAL A 288 -13.53 -3.65 4.41
CA VAL A 288 -12.57 -4.52 5.12
C VAL A 288 -13.28 -5.78 5.64
N VAL A 289 -14.44 -5.65 6.28
CA VAL A 289 -15.24 -6.80 6.75
C VAL A 289 -15.67 -7.69 5.59
N LYS A 290 -16.12 -7.10 4.48
CA LYS A 290 -16.48 -7.85 3.26
C LYS A 290 -15.29 -8.69 2.78
N GLU A 291 -14.11 -8.15 2.73
CA GLU A 291 -12.90 -8.86 2.32
C GLU A 291 -12.55 -10.02 3.26
N GLY A 292 -12.80 -9.86 4.55
CA GLY A 292 -12.71 -10.95 5.51
C GLY A 292 -13.61 -12.13 5.15
N PHE A 293 -14.86 -11.89 4.78
CA PHE A 293 -15.79 -12.93 4.33
C PHE A 293 -15.42 -13.55 2.97
N ILE A 294 -14.77 -12.79 2.09
CA ILE A 294 -14.32 -13.29 0.79
C ILE A 294 -13.15 -14.26 0.92
N GLY A 295 -12.17 -13.97 1.77
CA GLY A 295 -10.99 -14.82 1.73
C GLY A 295 -9.88 -14.57 2.75
N ASP A 296 -10.11 -13.83 3.83
CA ASP A 296 -9.16 -13.70 4.94
C ASP A 296 -9.85 -13.69 6.31
N GLU A 297 -10.02 -14.87 6.88
CA GLU A 297 -10.65 -15.11 8.19
C GLU A 297 -10.00 -14.29 9.32
N GLU A 298 -8.71 -13.95 9.22
CA GLU A 298 -8.02 -13.18 10.25
C GLU A 298 -8.51 -11.73 10.31
N ILE A 299 -8.96 -11.17 9.20
CA ILE A 299 -9.65 -9.86 9.20
C ILE A 299 -10.86 -9.92 10.12
N LEU A 300 -11.70 -10.95 10.00
CA LEU A 300 -12.90 -11.10 10.82
C LEU A 300 -12.55 -11.22 12.31
N ARG A 301 -11.52 -12.02 12.65
CA ARG A 301 -11.05 -12.17 14.03
C ARG A 301 -10.51 -10.88 14.62
N LEU A 302 -9.77 -10.11 13.83
CA LEU A 302 -9.25 -8.80 14.27
C LEU A 302 -10.39 -7.82 14.55
N VAL A 303 -11.43 -7.81 13.72
CA VAL A 303 -12.61 -6.97 13.93
C VAL A 303 -13.38 -7.42 15.17
N GLU A 304 -13.61 -8.73 15.36
CA GLU A 304 -14.28 -9.31 16.53
C GLU A 304 -13.53 -8.97 17.84
N ALA A 305 -12.21 -9.02 17.83
CA ALA A 305 -11.38 -8.71 18.99
C ALA A 305 -11.31 -7.21 19.31
N ASN A 306 -11.70 -6.33 18.38
CA ASN A 306 -11.57 -4.88 18.50
C ASN A 306 -12.89 -4.14 18.22
N PRO A 307 -13.92 -4.27 19.09
CA PRO A 307 -15.27 -3.74 18.84
C PRO A 307 -15.35 -2.21 18.79
N LYS A 308 -14.25 -1.51 19.09
CA LYS A 308 -14.15 -0.05 19.04
C LYS A 308 -13.54 0.50 17.73
N LEU A 309 -13.25 -0.36 16.77
CA LEU A 309 -12.70 0.08 15.49
C LEU A 309 -13.57 1.15 14.81
N GLY A 310 -14.89 0.99 14.84
CA GLY A 310 -15.84 1.94 14.26
C GLY A 310 -15.88 3.32 14.95
N VAL A 311 -15.50 3.40 16.23
CA VAL A 311 -15.49 4.66 16.99
C VAL A 311 -14.18 5.42 16.94
N ARG A 312 -13.25 5.03 16.07
CA ARG A 312 -12.02 5.79 15.76
C ARG A 312 -11.02 5.94 16.93
N GLU A 313 -10.99 4.99 17.86
CA GLU A 313 -10.00 4.98 18.97
C GLU A 313 -8.63 4.42 18.57
N TRP A 314 -8.26 4.49 17.29
CA TRP A 314 -7.01 3.94 16.75
C TRP A 314 -5.84 4.95 16.70
N GLY A 315 -5.99 6.13 17.28
CA GLY A 315 -4.98 7.20 17.21
C GLY A 315 -3.63 6.89 17.87
N THR A 316 -3.56 5.92 18.80
CA THR A 316 -2.34 5.52 19.52
C THR A 316 -2.38 4.05 19.94
N GLY A 317 -1.21 3.43 20.12
CA GLY A 317 -1.08 2.09 20.69
C GLY A 317 -1.63 0.97 19.83
N GLU A 318 -2.19 -0.07 20.48
CA GLU A 318 -2.64 -1.32 19.84
C GLU A 318 -3.67 -1.11 18.72
N GLY A 319 -4.58 -0.16 18.85
CA GLY A 319 -5.57 0.14 17.80
C GLY A 319 -4.94 0.60 16.48
N ARG A 320 -3.80 1.27 16.56
CA ARG A 320 -3.02 1.72 15.41
C ARG A 320 -2.42 0.54 14.63
N ASP A 321 -1.90 -0.45 15.35
CA ASP A 321 -1.31 -1.65 14.75
C ASP A 321 -2.38 -2.55 14.14
N VAL A 322 -3.54 -2.68 14.79
CA VAL A 322 -4.70 -3.43 14.27
C VAL A 322 -5.21 -2.82 12.97
N LEU A 323 -5.35 -1.50 12.90
CA LEU A 323 -5.79 -0.82 11.68
C LEU A 323 -4.78 -1.02 10.54
N ALA A 324 -3.48 -0.90 10.81
CA ALA A 324 -2.44 -1.15 9.82
C ALA A 324 -2.49 -2.59 9.30
N GLU A 325 -2.65 -3.57 10.19
CA GLU A 325 -2.77 -4.99 9.82
C GLU A 325 -4.02 -5.26 8.99
N LEU A 326 -5.17 -4.68 9.33
CA LEU A 326 -6.41 -4.79 8.53
C LEU A 326 -6.21 -4.25 7.11
N VAL A 327 -5.62 -3.07 6.96
CA VAL A 327 -5.34 -2.49 5.65
C VAL A 327 -4.36 -3.35 4.86
N VAL A 328 -3.31 -3.86 5.49
CA VAL A 328 -2.33 -4.75 4.84
C VAL A 328 -3.00 -6.02 4.32
N ARG A 329 -3.83 -6.69 5.14
CA ARG A 329 -4.53 -7.92 4.77
C ARG A 329 -5.52 -7.68 3.63
N SER A 330 -6.29 -6.61 3.71
CA SER A 330 -7.21 -6.21 2.64
C SER A 330 -6.48 -6.01 1.32
N VAL A 331 -5.39 -5.26 1.32
CA VAL A 331 -4.57 -5.03 0.13
C VAL A 331 -3.94 -6.33 -0.38
N GLN A 332 -3.48 -7.22 0.51
CA GLN A 332 -2.91 -8.53 0.12
C GLN A 332 -3.96 -9.42 -0.55
N LEU A 333 -5.17 -9.49 0.01
CA LEU A 333 -6.27 -10.23 -0.60
C LEU A 333 -6.58 -9.69 -2.00
N LYS A 334 -6.76 -8.37 -2.10
CA LYS A 334 -7.08 -7.74 -3.38
C LYS A 334 -5.95 -7.89 -4.39
N ALA A 335 -4.69 -7.72 -3.99
CA ALA A 335 -3.52 -7.92 -4.85
C ALA A 335 -3.46 -9.34 -5.41
N ARG A 336 -3.75 -10.36 -4.59
CA ARG A 336 -3.84 -11.76 -5.03
C ARG A 336 -4.93 -11.94 -6.06
N VAL A 337 -6.15 -11.49 -5.78
CA VAL A 337 -7.32 -11.64 -6.67
C VAL A 337 -7.10 -10.91 -8.01
N VAL A 338 -6.54 -9.69 -7.96
CA VAL A 338 -6.19 -8.92 -9.17
C VAL A 338 -5.10 -9.61 -9.99
N GLY A 339 -4.11 -10.21 -9.32
CA GLY A 339 -3.02 -10.94 -9.98
C GLY A 339 -3.50 -12.22 -10.67
N GLU A 340 -4.52 -12.89 -10.12
CA GLU A 340 -5.13 -14.08 -10.71
C GLU A 340 -6.11 -13.74 -11.85
N ASP A 341 -6.84 -12.62 -11.74
CA ASP A 341 -7.87 -12.21 -12.69
C ASP A 341 -7.90 -10.69 -12.89
N ARG A 342 -7.01 -10.20 -13.74
CA ARG A 342 -6.85 -8.77 -14.01
C ARG A 342 -8.09 -8.12 -14.63
N LEU A 343 -8.78 -8.83 -15.53
CA LEU A 343 -9.87 -8.28 -16.36
C LEU A 343 -11.26 -8.58 -15.81
N GLU A 344 -11.36 -9.22 -14.63
CA GLU A 344 -12.64 -9.53 -13.97
C GLU A 344 -13.53 -10.46 -14.79
N GLY A 345 -12.94 -11.55 -15.27
CA GLY A 345 -13.67 -12.61 -15.98
C GLY A 345 -13.88 -13.89 -15.16
N GLY A 346 -13.56 -13.87 -13.85
CA GLY A 346 -13.61 -15.06 -13.01
C GLY A 346 -13.49 -14.73 -11.51
N VAL A 347 -12.38 -15.09 -10.86
CA VAL A 347 -12.24 -15.01 -9.40
C VAL A 347 -12.39 -13.59 -8.84
N ARG A 348 -12.09 -12.56 -9.64
CA ARG A 348 -12.25 -11.16 -9.23
C ARG A 348 -13.70 -10.74 -9.04
N GLU A 349 -14.66 -11.47 -9.63
CA GLU A 349 -16.09 -11.24 -9.38
C GLU A 349 -16.46 -11.44 -7.90
N HIS A 350 -15.70 -12.25 -7.13
CA HIS A 350 -15.92 -12.42 -5.70
C HIS A 350 -15.80 -11.12 -4.92
N LEU A 351 -15.01 -10.14 -5.40
CA LEU A 351 -14.92 -8.81 -4.78
C LEU A 351 -16.25 -8.05 -4.84
N ASN A 352 -17.17 -8.45 -5.72
CA ASN A 352 -18.52 -7.91 -5.82
C ASN A 352 -19.52 -8.53 -4.81
N TYR A 353 -19.03 -9.27 -3.79
CA TYR A 353 -19.89 -9.78 -2.73
C TYR A 353 -20.66 -8.63 -2.06
N GLY A 354 -22.00 -8.75 -1.99
CA GLY A 354 -22.88 -7.69 -1.50
C GLY A 354 -23.20 -6.58 -2.53
N HIS A 355 -22.41 -6.39 -3.56
CA HIS A 355 -22.55 -5.26 -4.50
C HIS A 355 -23.81 -5.31 -5.36
N THR A 356 -24.33 -6.50 -5.71
CA THR A 356 -25.53 -6.61 -6.55
C THR A 356 -26.73 -5.87 -5.95
N LEU A 357 -27.01 -6.08 -4.67
CA LEU A 357 -28.06 -5.33 -3.96
C LEU A 357 -27.55 -3.95 -3.54
N GLY A 358 -26.29 -3.84 -3.11
CA GLY A 358 -25.69 -2.57 -2.70
C GLY A 358 -25.84 -1.48 -3.76
N HIS A 359 -25.45 -1.74 -4.99
CA HIS A 359 -25.60 -0.77 -6.12
C HIS A 359 -27.06 -0.43 -6.41
N ALA A 360 -27.98 -1.40 -6.24
CA ALA A 360 -29.41 -1.11 -6.40
C ALA A 360 -29.93 -0.16 -5.31
N ILE A 361 -29.47 -0.34 -4.06
CA ILE A 361 -29.79 0.56 -2.93
C ILE A 361 -29.20 1.95 -3.20
N GLU A 362 -27.92 2.06 -3.56
CA GLU A 362 -27.28 3.34 -3.87
C GLU A 362 -28.08 4.11 -4.94
N LYS A 363 -28.49 3.43 -6.01
CA LYS A 363 -29.26 4.04 -7.09
C LYS A 363 -30.64 4.47 -6.65
N GLN A 364 -31.36 3.61 -5.91
CA GLN A 364 -32.72 3.90 -5.40
C GLN A 364 -32.72 5.09 -4.44
N GLU A 365 -31.71 5.16 -3.58
CA GLU A 365 -31.52 6.22 -2.60
C GLU A 365 -30.82 7.46 -3.17
N GLN A 366 -30.64 7.53 -4.49
CA GLN A 366 -30.00 8.66 -5.16
C GLN A 366 -28.61 8.99 -4.55
N PHE A 367 -27.86 7.95 -4.20
CA PHE A 367 -26.52 8.02 -3.59
C PHE A 367 -26.46 8.75 -2.23
N ARG A 368 -27.58 8.84 -1.50
CA ARG A 368 -27.60 9.35 -0.13
C ARG A 368 -27.05 8.34 0.87
N VAL A 369 -27.21 7.04 0.60
CA VAL A 369 -26.58 5.95 1.34
C VAL A 369 -25.15 5.79 0.83
N ARG A 370 -24.18 5.71 1.75
CA ARG A 370 -22.77 5.53 1.40
C ARG A 370 -22.52 4.14 0.84
N HIS A 371 -21.50 4.04 -0.02
CA HIS A 371 -21.15 2.79 -0.68
C HIS A 371 -20.95 1.61 0.30
N GLY A 372 -20.12 1.78 1.33
CA GLY A 372 -19.89 0.73 2.32
C GLY A 372 -21.13 0.31 3.11
N GLU A 373 -22.02 1.26 3.44
CA GLU A 373 -23.31 0.95 4.08
C GLU A 373 -24.19 0.09 3.16
N ALA A 374 -24.28 0.47 1.89
CA ALA A 374 -25.05 -0.28 0.89
C ALA A 374 -24.48 -1.68 0.66
N VAL A 375 -23.14 -1.81 0.60
CA VAL A 375 -22.44 -3.09 0.46
C VAL A 375 -22.65 -3.98 1.69
N ALA A 376 -22.60 -3.42 2.91
CA ALA A 376 -22.90 -4.16 4.13
C ALA A 376 -24.32 -4.74 4.12
N MET A 377 -25.32 -3.93 3.77
CA MET A 377 -26.71 -4.40 3.60
C MET A 377 -26.81 -5.51 2.56
N GLY A 378 -26.13 -5.34 1.43
CA GLY A 378 -26.09 -6.33 0.35
C GLY A 378 -25.40 -7.63 0.76
N ALA A 379 -24.33 -7.58 1.53
CA ALA A 379 -23.64 -8.76 2.03
C ALA A 379 -24.48 -9.54 3.06
N VAL A 380 -25.14 -8.84 3.99
CA VAL A 380 -26.08 -9.45 4.94
C VAL A 380 -27.25 -10.10 4.19
N PHE A 381 -27.83 -9.42 3.20
CA PHE A 381 -28.87 -10.00 2.35
C PHE A 381 -28.37 -11.27 1.63
N ALA A 382 -27.18 -11.26 1.05
CA ALA A 382 -26.59 -12.40 0.38
C ALA A 382 -26.41 -13.59 1.35
N ALA A 383 -26.02 -13.33 2.61
CA ALA A 383 -25.93 -14.35 3.64
C ALA A 383 -27.31 -14.96 3.96
N TYR A 384 -28.35 -14.16 4.09
CA TYR A 384 -29.74 -14.66 4.28
C TYR A 384 -30.23 -15.48 3.09
N LEU A 385 -29.90 -15.05 1.87
CA LEU A 385 -30.25 -15.81 0.65
C LEU A 385 -29.50 -17.15 0.61
N ALA A 386 -28.22 -17.16 0.92
CA ALA A 386 -27.42 -18.39 0.98
C ALA A 386 -27.96 -19.37 2.05
N ARG A 387 -28.39 -18.86 3.21
CA ARG A 387 -29.07 -19.66 4.24
C ARG A 387 -30.40 -20.24 3.72
N HIS A 388 -31.22 -19.42 3.06
CA HIS A 388 -32.48 -19.89 2.47
C HIS A 388 -32.24 -21.02 1.47
N LEU A 389 -31.15 -20.93 0.69
CA LEU A 389 -30.72 -21.96 -0.24
C LEU A 389 -29.97 -23.13 0.45
N ARG A 390 -29.83 -23.13 1.76
CA ARG A 390 -29.15 -24.13 2.59
C ARG A 390 -27.66 -24.31 2.25
N LEU A 391 -27.00 -23.26 1.79
CA LEU A 391 -25.56 -23.22 1.50
C LEU A 391 -24.74 -22.91 2.74
N ILE A 392 -25.30 -22.15 3.69
CA ILE A 392 -24.68 -21.80 4.97
C ILE A 392 -25.68 -21.98 6.13
N GLY A 393 -25.16 -22.03 7.37
CA GLY A 393 -25.98 -22.11 8.59
C GLY A 393 -26.33 -20.75 9.21
N ASP A 394 -27.16 -20.78 10.25
CA ASP A 394 -27.58 -19.57 10.99
C ASP A 394 -26.38 -18.85 11.65
N GLU A 395 -25.38 -19.59 12.12
CA GLU A 395 -24.17 -19.02 12.73
C GLU A 395 -23.45 -18.06 11.79
N THR A 396 -23.31 -18.44 10.51
CA THR A 396 -22.65 -17.60 9.50
C THR A 396 -23.46 -16.33 9.23
N VAL A 397 -24.79 -16.41 9.18
CA VAL A 397 -25.66 -15.24 9.01
C VAL A 397 -25.52 -14.29 10.21
N SER A 398 -25.63 -14.82 11.42
CA SER A 398 -25.48 -14.03 12.65
C SER A 398 -24.10 -13.34 12.72
N ARG A 399 -23.05 -14.02 12.25
CA ARG A 399 -21.70 -13.45 12.20
C ARG A 399 -21.63 -12.26 11.24
N HIS A 400 -22.31 -12.31 10.06
CA HIS A 400 -22.41 -11.16 9.16
C HIS A 400 -23.07 -9.97 9.86
N GLU A 401 -24.24 -10.20 10.47
CA GLU A 401 -24.97 -9.14 11.16
C GLU A 401 -24.15 -8.49 12.28
N ILE A 402 -23.52 -9.31 13.12
CA ILE A 402 -22.70 -8.83 14.23
C ILE A 402 -21.51 -8.01 13.73
N LEU A 403 -20.76 -8.52 12.77
CA LEU A 403 -19.53 -7.87 12.31
C LEU A 403 -19.80 -6.55 11.59
N PHE A 404 -20.76 -6.51 10.66
CA PHE A 404 -21.12 -5.25 10.00
C PHE A 404 -21.69 -4.23 10.99
N SER A 405 -22.52 -4.66 11.96
CA SER A 405 -23.05 -3.77 12.99
C SER A 405 -22.00 -3.30 14.00
N SER A 406 -20.92 -4.06 14.20
CA SER A 406 -19.86 -3.70 15.15
C SER A 406 -18.95 -2.58 14.64
N VAL A 407 -18.89 -2.40 13.34
CA VAL A 407 -18.05 -1.35 12.73
C VAL A 407 -18.84 -0.06 12.44
N GLY A 408 -20.19 -0.07 12.52
CA GLY A 408 -21.01 1.14 12.45
C GLY A 408 -22.38 0.95 11.80
#